data_ea91d63bd2a878ea1f804abc21e3d8d2
#
_entry.id   ea91d63bd2a878ea1f804abc21e3d8d2
#
_cell.length_a   1.000
_cell.length_b   1.000
_cell.length_c   1.000
_cell.angle_alpha   90.00
_cell.angle_beta   90.00
_cell.angle_gamma   90.00
#
_symmetry.space_group_name_H-M   'P 1'
#
loop_
_entity.id
_entity.type
_entity.pdbx_description
1 polymer ?
#
loop_
_entity_poly.entity_id
_entity_poly.type
_entity_poly.pdbx_seq_one_letter_code
_entity_poly.pdbx_strand_id
1 'polypeptide(L)'
;MDDQKTPMFESRPPLPPFTRDTAIQKVRLAEDGWNSRDPEKVASAYTIDSRWRNRSEFVTGRPEIVKFLTRKWIKELDYRLIKELWAFDGNRIAVRFAYEWHDDSGNWFRSYGNENWEFDENGLMRFRYACINDLPMNESERKYHWPLGRRPDAHSGLSDLGL
;
A
#
# COMPACT_ATOMS: atom_id res chain seq x y z
N MET A 1 -42.44 -9.96 4.35
CA MET A 1 -41.86 -8.61 4.52
C MET A 1 -40.38 -8.74 4.25
N ASP A 2 -40.00 -8.46 3.02
CA ASP A 2 -38.58 -8.47 2.66
C ASP A 2 -37.95 -7.19 3.16
N ASP A 3 -37.16 -7.30 4.22
CA ASP A 3 -36.20 -6.28 4.59
C ASP A 3 -35.14 -6.24 3.49
N GLN A 4 -35.44 -5.48 2.43
CA GLN A 4 -34.43 -5.07 1.49
C GLN A 4 -33.49 -4.12 2.23
N LYS A 5 -32.45 -4.70 2.86
CA LYS A 5 -31.30 -3.93 3.29
C LYS A 5 -30.75 -3.24 2.03
N THR A 6 -30.97 -1.93 1.95
CA THR A 6 -30.27 -1.09 1.00
C THR A 6 -28.79 -1.43 1.09
N PRO A 7 -28.11 -1.82 0.00
CA PRO A 7 -26.69 -2.10 0.08
C PRO A 7 -25.99 -0.87 0.65
N MET A 8 -25.36 -1.03 1.81
CA MET A 8 -24.50 0.01 2.35
C MET A 8 -23.33 0.16 1.39
N PHE A 9 -23.29 1.29 0.66
CA PHE A 9 -22.16 1.63 -0.17
C PHE A 9 -20.93 1.76 0.74
N GLU A 10 -19.92 0.96 0.48
CA GLU A 10 -18.63 1.11 1.16
C GLU A 10 -18.09 2.50 0.87
N SER A 11 -17.68 3.20 1.91
CA SER A 11 -17.06 4.52 1.83
C SER A 11 -15.77 4.51 2.65
N ARG A 12 -14.71 5.06 2.04
CA ARG A 12 -13.37 5.14 2.62
C ARG A 12 -12.84 6.57 2.54
N PRO A 13 -13.26 7.45 3.45
CA PRO A 13 -12.68 8.79 3.51
C PRO A 13 -11.18 8.78 3.77
N PRO A 14 -10.44 9.81 3.31
CA PRO A 14 -10.92 10.97 2.57
C PRO A 14 -11.37 10.63 1.15
N LEU A 15 -12.38 11.35 0.67
CA LEU A 15 -12.97 11.14 -0.65
C LEU A 15 -12.34 12.08 -1.69
N PRO A 16 -12.27 11.65 -2.98
CA PRO A 16 -11.88 12.59 -4.03
C PRO A 16 -12.98 13.67 -4.25
N PRO A 17 -12.63 14.83 -4.83
CA PRO A 17 -11.28 15.23 -5.24
C PRO A 17 -10.38 15.52 -4.05
N PHE A 18 -9.11 15.12 -4.14
CA PHE A 18 -8.17 15.28 -3.06
C PHE A 18 -7.60 16.69 -3.00
N THR A 19 -7.33 17.16 -1.77
CA THR A 19 -6.42 18.26 -1.47
C THR A 19 -5.04 17.67 -1.11
N ARG A 20 -4.02 18.53 -0.97
CA ARG A 20 -2.72 18.06 -0.50
C ARG A 20 -2.82 17.32 0.84
N ASP A 21 -3.53 17.90 1.80
CA ASP A 21 -3.67 17.30 3.14
C ASP A 21 -4.42 15.95 3.08
N THR A 22 -5.51 15.87 2.33
CA THR A 22 -6.26 14.61 2.20
C THR A 22 -5.53 13.57 1.38
N ALA A 23 -4.74 13.97 0.37
CA ALA A 23 -3.87 13.06 -0.36
C ALA A 23 -2.78 12.48 0.57
N ILE A 24 -2.13 13.30 1.39
CA ILE A 24 -1.16 12.85 2.40
C ILE A 24 -1.82 11.87 3.37
N GLN A 25 -3.02 12.16 3.84
CA GLN A 25 -3.77 11.28 4.73
C GLN A 25 -4.07 9.93 4.05
N LYS A 26 -4.47 9.95 2.77
CA LYS A 26 -4.77 8.74 1.99
C LYS A 26 -3.52 7.86 1.83
N VAL A 27 -2.37 8.48 1.56
CA VAL A 27 -1.08 7.78 1.44
C VAL A 27 -0.70 7.12 2.77
N ARG A 28 -0.88 7.81 3.89
CA ARG A 28 -0.58 7.27 5.23
C ARG A 28 -1.49 6.10 5.58
N LEU A 29 -2.79 6.19 5.29
CA LEU A 29 -3.73 5.10 5.51
C LEU A 29 -3.37 3.85 4.71
N ALA A 30 -2.93 4.02 3.46
CA ALA A 30 -2.46 2.91 2.64
C ALA A 30 -1.20 2.28 3.22
N GLU A 31 -0.21 3.08 3.62
CA GLU A 31 0.99 2.59 4.29
C GLU A 31 0.64 1.77 5.54
N ASP A 32 -0.23 2.29 6.40
CA ASP A 32 -0.66 1.62 7.62
C ASP A 32 -1.37 0.29 7.33
N GLY A 33 -2.22 0.27 6.30
CA GLY A 33 -2.91 -0.95 5.87
C GLY A 33 -1.93 -2.03 5.44
N TRP A 34 -0.97 -1.71 4.60
CA TRP A 34 0.03 -2.66 4.12
C TRP A 34 0.98 -3.11 5.24
N ASN A 35 1.37 -2.22 6.14
CA ASN A 35 2.18 -2.57 7.31
C ASN A 35 1.46 -3.51 8.29
N SER A 36 0.13 -3.62 8.24
CA SER A 36 -0.62 -4.61 9.01
C SER A 36 -0.37 -6.03 8.54
N ARG A 37 0.05 -6.21 7.30
CA ARG A 37 0.28 -7.51 6.63
C ARG A 37 -0.95 -8.41 6.69
N ASP A 38 -2.12 -7.81 6.66
CA ASP A 38 -3.41 -8.49 6.66
C ASP A 38 -4.04 -8.38 5.25
N PRO A 39 -4.01 -9.46 4.44
CA PRO A 39 -4.51 -9.41 3.06
C PRO A 39 -5.97 -8.99 2.93
N GLU A 40 -6.84 -9.47 3.82
CA GLU A 40 -8.27 -9.12 3.79
C GLU A 40 -8.49 -7.64 4.12
N LYS A 41 -7.79 -7.13 5.13
CA LYS A 41 -7.85 -5.72 5.51
C LYS A 41 -7.40 -4.81 4.37
N VAL A 42 -6.29 -5.15 3.72
CA VAL A 42 -5.79 -4.38 2.57
C VAL A 42 -6.79 -4.44 1.41
N ALA A 43 -7.26 -5.62 1.05
CA ALA A 43 -8.20 -5.80 -0.07
C ALA A 43 -9.48 -4.98 0.11
N SER A 44 -9.94 -4.77 1.33
CA SER A 44 -11.16 -4.00 1.62
C SER A 44 -11.08 -2.52 1.23
N ALA A 45 -9.87 -1.98 1.02
CA ALA A 45 -9.66 -0.60 0.57
C ALA A 45 -9.76 -0.42 -0.96
N TYR A 46 -9.93 -1.51 -1.69
CA TYR A 46 -10.01 -1.54 -3.15
C TYR A 46 -11.44 -1.82 -3.60
N THR A 47 -11.80 -1.35 -4.80
CA THR A 47 -13.10 -1.71 -5.39
C THR A 47 -13.19 -3.21 -5.63
N ILE A 48 -14.41 -3.74 -5.70
CA ILE A 48 -14.64 -5.18 -5.94
C ILE A 48 -13.98 -5.65 -7.24
N ASP A 49 -13.96 -4.79 -8.25
CA ASP A 49 -13.41 -5.03 -9.58
C ASP A 49 -12.05 -4.33 -9.81
N SER A 50 -11.36 -3.96 -8.74
CA SER A 50 -10.09 -3.25 -8.82
C SER A 50 -9.08 -3.96 -9.70
N ARG A 51 -8.27 -3.18 -10.41
CA ARG A 51 -7.23 -3.71 -11.30
C ARG A 51 -5.87 -3.20 -10.87
N TRP A 52 -4.92 -4.14 -10.77
CA TRP A 52 -3.53 -3.87 -10.48
C TRP A 52 -2.62 -4.31 -11.62
N ARG A 53 -1.55 -3.58 -11.82
CA ARG A 53 -0.31 -4.13 -12.33
C ARG A 53 0.74 -3.93 -11.25
N ASN A 54 1.28 -5.03 -10.74
CA ASN A 54 2.37 -5.01 -9.77
C ASN A 54 3.61 -5.63 -10.43
N ARG A 55 4.61 -4.82 -10.69
CA ARG A 55 5.75 -5.22 -11.55
C ARG A 55 5.22 -5.60 -12.94
N SER A 56 5.28 -6.86 -13.30
CA SER A 56 4.72 -7.40 -14.55
C SER A 56 3.49 -8.31 -14.33
N GLU A 57 3.01 -8.43 -13.09
CA GLU A 57 1.85 -9.24 -12.75
C GLU A 57 0.57 -8.40 -12.76
N PHE A 58 -0.46 -8.89 -13.43
CA PHE A 58 -1.79 -8.29 -13.45
C PHE A 58 -2.69 -9.01 -12.45
N VAL A 59 -3.40 -8.24 -11.64
CA VAL A 59 -4.27 -8.73 -10.56
C VAL A 59 -5.64 -8.05 -10.72
N THR A 60 -6.72 -8.81 -10.70
CA THR A 60 -8.08 -8.29 -10.86
C THR A 60 -8.99 -8.78 -9.75
N GLY A 61 -9.63 -7.84 -9.05
CA GLY A 61 -10.62 -8.11 -8.01
C GLY A 61 -10.04 -8.50 -6.66
N ARG A 62 -10.86 -8.36 -5.62
CA ARG A 62 -10.44 -8.61 -4.23
C ARG A 62 -9.92 -10.04 -3.97
N PRO A 63 -10.54 -11.11 -4.49
CA PRO A 63 -10.00 -12.46 -4.27
C PRO A 63 -8.59 -12.64 -4.81
N GLU A 64 -8.26 -12.10 -5.97
CA GLU A 64 -6.90 -12.15 -6.52
C GLU A 64 -5.93 -11.28 -5.72
N ILE A 65 -6.39 -10.12 -5.23
CA ILE A 65 -5.60 -9.24 -4.35
C ILE A 65 -5.21 -9.99 -3.07
N VAL A 66 -6.16 -10.68 -2.44
CA VAL A 66 -5.91 -11.47 -1.23
C VAL A 66 -4.89 -12.58 -1.51
N LYS A 67 -5.01 -13.29 -2.62
CA LYS A 67 -4.04 -14.33 -3.01
C LYS A 67 -2.64 -13.75 -3.23
N PHE A 68 -2.54 -12.62 -3.92
CA PHE A 68 -1.28 -11.93 -4.16
C PHE A 68 -0.61 -11.53 -2.85
N LEU A 69 -1.34 -10.89 -1.95
CA LEU A 69 -0.82 -10.41 -0.68
C LEU A 69 -0.46 -11.55 0.28
N THR A 70 -1.21 -12.64 0.25
CA THR A 70 -0.90 -13.83 1.04
C THR A 70 0.45 -14.42 0.61
N ARG A 71 0.72 -14.56 -0.68
CA ARG A 71 2.03 -14.99 -1.20
C ARG A 71 3.14 -14.02 -0.83
N LYS A 72 2.85 -12.72 -0.95
CA LYS A 72 3.83 -11.67 -0.64
C LYS A 72 4.35 -11.78 0.78
N TRP A 73 3.47 -11.84 1.77
CA TRP A 73 3.88 -11.82 3.18
C TRP A 73 4.27 -13.18 3.75
N ILE A 74 4.06 -14.26 3.01
CA ILE A 74 4.74 -15.55 3.27
C ILE A 74 6.22 -15.46 2.86
N LYS A 75 6.51 -14.77 1.76
CA LYS A 75 7.87 -14.62 1.21
C LYS A 75 8.66 -13.49 1.88
N GLU A 76 8.02 -12.34 2.05
CA GLU A 76 8.64 -11.11 2.53
C GLU A 76 8.44 -10.98 4.03
N LEU A 77 9.41 -11.46 4.80
CA LEU A 77 9.36 -11.51 6.27
C LEU A 77 9.85 -10.20 6.88
N ASP A 78 9.36 -9.89 8.08
CA ASP A 78 9.68 -8.65 8.80
C ASP A 78 9.46 -7.38 7.97
N TYR A 79 8.46 -7.38 7.11
CA TYR A 79 8.10 -6.34 6.16
C TYR A 79 7.75 -5.02 6.85
N ARG A 80 8.41 -3.95 6.44
CA ARG A 80 8.16 -2.56 6.86
C ARG A 80 8.20 -1.65 5.66
N LEU A 81 7.19 -0.81 5.54
CA LEU A 81 6.95 0.05 4.39
C LEU A 81 6.85 1.51 4.81
N ILE A 82 7.45 2.39 4.02
CA ILE A 82 7.21 3.84 4.08
C ILE A 82 6.77 4.32 2.70
N LYS A 83 5.67 5.07 2.67
CA LYS A 83 5.17 5.75 1.46
C LYS A 83 5.27 7.26 1.62
N GLU A 84 5.40 7.94 0.48
CA GLU A 84 5.43 9.41 0.42
C GLU A 84 4.59 9.89 -0.76
N LEU A 85 3.74 10.88 -0.52
CA LEU A 85 3.01 11.56 -1.60
C LEU A 85 4.01 12.22 -2.55
N TRP A 86 3.87 11.95 -3.86
CA TRP A 86 4.65 12.64 -4.88
C TRP A 86 3.82 13.73 -5.58
N ALA A 87 2.63 13.39 -6.04
CA ALA A 87 1.72 14.31 -6.72
C ALA A 87 0.27 13.80 -6.61
N PHE A 88 -0.69 14.69 -6.82
CA PHE A 88 -2.09 14.32 -6.89
C PHE A 88 -2.83 15.24 -7.86
N ASP A 89 -3.93 14.74 -8.40
CA ASP A 89 -4.85 15.50 -9.25
C ASP A 89 -6.23 14.82 -9.25
N GLY A 90 -7.27 15.53 -8.81
CA GLY A 90 -8.63 15.00 -8.78
C GLY A 90 -8.73 13.74 -7.93
N ASN A 91 -8.97 12.57 -8.56
CA ASN A 91 -9.08 11.27 -7.91
C ASN A 91 -7.82 10.40 -8.06
N ARG A 92 -6.70 11.00 -8.49
CA ARG A 92 -5.44 10.30 -8.74
C ARG A 92 -4.36 10.74 -7.76
N ILE A 93 -3.55 9.79 -7.33
CA ILE A 93 -2.41 10.02 -6.44
C ILE A 93 -1.20 9.26 -6.98
N ALA A 94 -0.05 9.96 -7.09
CA ALA A 94 1.24 9.34 -7.39
C ALA A 94 2.07 9.26 -6.12
N VAL A 95 2.70 8.11 -5.88
CA VAL A 95 3.36 7.76 -4.63
C VAL A 95 4.75 7.22 -4.88
N ARG A 96 5.71 7.64 -4.06
CA ARG A 96 7.02 7.00 -3.91
C ARG A 96 6.97 6.10 -2.68
N PHE A 97 7.66 4.96 -2.72
CA PHE A 97 7.77 4.10 -1.54
C PHE A 97 9.06 3.29 -1.53
N ALA A 98 9.42 2.83 -0.36
CA ALA A 98 10.42 1.79 -0.18
C ALA A 98 10.02 0.90 0.98
N TYR A 99 10.34 -0.38 0.90
CA TYR A 99 10.11 -1.31 1.99
C TYR A 99 11.31 -2.22 2.21
N GLU A 100 11.51 -2.61 3.46
CA GLU A 100 12.57 -3.52 3.87
C GLU A 100 11.96 -4.86 4.30
N TRP A 101 12.61 -5.94 3.92
CA TRP A 101 12.16 -7.30 4.20
C TRP A 101 13.32 -8.28 4.05
N HIS A 102 13.14 -9.49 4.56
CA HIS A 102 14.07 -10.59 4.31
C HIS A 102 13.33 -11.84 3.87
N ASP A 103 14.04 -12.75 3.19
CA ASP A 103 13.52 -14.07 2.84
C ASP A 103 13.70 -15.05 4.01
N ASP A 104 13.28 -16.30 3.81
CA ASP A 104 13.39 -17.36 4.82
C ASP A 104 14.84 -17.86 5.06
N SER A 105 15.77 -17.45 4.22
CA SER A 105 17.21 -17.73 4.36
C SER A 105 17.98 -16.57 5.01
N GLY A 106 17.29 -15.52 5.45
CA GLY A 106 17.90 -14.36 6.11
C GLY A 106 18.54 -13.36 5.16
N ASN A 107 18.26 -13.41 3.86
CA ASN A 107 18.73 -12.41 2.90
C ASN A 107 17.84 -11.18 2.95
N TRP A 108 18.45 -10.01 3.24
CA TRP A 108 17.74 -8.75 3.33
C TRP A 108 17.69 -8.01 2.01
N PHE A 109 16.59 -7.28 1.81
CA PHE A 109 16.33 -6.46 0.64
C PHE A 109 15.71 -5.13 1.05
N ARG A 110 16.01 -4.08 0.26
CA ARG A 110 15.21 -2.87 0.21
C ARG A 110 14.63 -2.76 -1.18
N SER A 111 13.30 -2.69 -1.25
CA SER A 111 12.57 -2.59 -2.50
C SER A 111 12.07 -1.17 -2.69
N TYR A 112 12.51 -0.52 -3.78
CA TYR A 112 12.13 0.84 -4.14
C TYR A 112 11.01 0.81 -5.16
N GLY A 113 10.00 1.65 -4.99
CA GLY A 113 8.89 1.69 -5.91
C GLY A 113 8.30 3.07 -6.14
N ASN A 114 7.62 3.15 -7.27
CA ASN A 114 6.72 4.24 -7.61
C ASN A 114 5.40 3.61 -8.01
N GLU A 115 4.30 4.22 -7.58
CA GLU A 115 2.97 3.72 -7.94
C GLU A 115 2.01 4.84 -8.25
N ASN A 116 1.05 4.55 -9.11
CA ASN A 116 -0.03 5.44 -9.49
C ASN A 116 -1.35 4.84 -9.04
N TRP A 117 -2.18 5.65 -8.39
CA TRP A 117 -3.49 5.26 -7.90
C TRP A 117 -4.61 6.05 -8.56
N GLU A 118 -5.74 5.40 -8.77
CA GLU A 118 -7.00 6.06 -9.09
C GLU A 118 -8.10 5.53 -8.17
N PHE A 119 -8.91 6.44 -7.63
CA PHE A 119 -10.00 6.12 -6.70
C PHE A 119 -11.35 6.31 -7.34
N ASP A 120 -12.35 5.56 -6.87
CA ASP A 120 -13.74 5.86 -7.16
C ASP A 120 -14.27 7.00 -6.26
N GLU A 121 -15.53 7.39 -6.48
CA GLU A 121 -16.19 8.48 -5.74
C GLU A 121 -16.35 8.17 -4.24
N ASN A 122 -16.31 6.91 -3.85
CA ASN A 122 -16.46 6.45 -2.48
C ASN A 122 -15.10 6.31 -1.75
N GLY A 123 -14.00 6.66 -2.42
CA GLY A 123 -12.67 6.61 -1.84
C GLY A 123 -12.02 5.23 -1.83
N LEU A 124 -12.57 4.27 -2.58
CA LEU A 124 -11.92 2.97 -2.80
C LEU A 124 -11.01 3.04 -4.02
N MET A 125 -9.86 2.39 -3.93
CA MET A 125 -8.89 2.38 -5.03
C MET A 125 -9.34 1.44 -6.15
N ARG A 126 -9.50 2.00 -7.33
CA ARG A 126 -9.96 1.29 -8.53
C ARG A 126 -8.79 0.76 -9.37
N PHE A 127 -7.76 1.57 -9.55
CA PHE A 127 -6.55 1.19 -10.29
C PHE A 127 -5.31 1.43 -9.45
N ARG A 128 -4.37 0.49 -9.54
CA ARG A 128 -3.04 0.59 -8.95
C ARG A 128 -2.00 0.06 -9.92
N TYR A 129 -1.05 0.90 -10.29
CA TYR A 129 0.07 0.52 -11.16
C TYR A 129 1.38 0.77 -10.43
N ALA A 130 2.13 -0.28 -10.15
CA ALA A 130 3.36 -0.21 -9.37
C ALA A 130 4.56 -0.79 -10.12
N CYS A 131 5.63 0.01 -10.20
CA CYS A 131 6.95 -0.43 -10.61
C CYS A 131 7.84 -0.55 -9.38
N ILE A 132 8.59 -1.64 -9.25
CA ILE A 132 9.38 -1.95 -8.06
C ILE A 132 10.73 -2.54 -8.49
N ASN A 133 11.80 -2.07 -7.85
CA ASN A 133 13.15 -2.61 -7.98
C ASN A 133 13.65 -3.11 -6.62
N ASP A 134 14.19 -4.32 -6.57
CA ASP A 134 14.74 -4.90 -5.35
C ASP A 134 16.25 -4.67 -5.29
N LEU A 135 16.73 -4.21 -4.14
CA LEU A 135 18.15 -4.05 -3.86
C LEU A 135 18.53 -5.02 -2.74
N PRO A 136 19.39 -6.04 -3.01
CA PRO A 136 19.98 -6.83 -1.94
C PRO A 136 20.85 -5.94 -1.03
N MET A 137 20.74 -6.16 0.28
CA MET A 137 21.49 -5.40 1.27
C MET A 137 21.93 -6.29 2.43
N ASN A 138 22.87 -5.82 3.22
CA ASN A 138 23.19 -6.44 4.50
C ASN A 138 22.16 -6.01 5.55
N GLU A 139 21.92 -6.84 6.55
CA GLU A 139 21.03 -6.49 7.67
C GLU A 139 21.47 -5.20 8.37
N SER A 140 22.77 -4.96 8.47
CA SER A 140 23.35 -3.74 9.06
C SER A 140 23.02 -2.45 8.29
N GLU A 141 22.57 -2.56 7.04
CA GLU A 141 22.19 -1.42 6.19
C GLU A 141 20.71 -1.03 6.34
N ARG A 142 19.96 -1.73 7.19
CA ARG A 142 18.55 -1.41 7.45
C ARG A 142 18.41 -0.01 8.03
N LYS A 143 17.37 0.69 7.57
CA LYS A 143 17.00 2.04 8.01
C LYS A 143 15.66 2.09 8.74
N TYR A 144 14.86 1.02 8.66
CA TYR A 144 13.52 0.95 9.24
C TYR A 144 13.58 0.27 10.60
N HIS A 145 13.52 1.06 11.68
CA HIS A 145 13.75 0.63 13.04
C HIS A 145 12.51 0.89 13.92
N TRP A 146 11.40 0.22 13.63
CA TRP A 146 10.24 0.19 14.52
C TRP A 146 9.74 -1.26 14.66
N PRO A 147 9.00 -1.57 15.75
CA PRO A 147 8.33 -2.87 15.86
C PRO A 147 7.40 -3.11 14.68
N LEU A 148 7.18 -4.39 14.30
CA LEU A 148 6.28 -4.73 13.20
C LEU A 148 4.91 -4.07 13.36
N GLY A 149 4.32 -3.69 12.23
CA GLY A 149 3.05 -3.01 12.17
C GLY A 149 3.19 -1.55 11.76
N ARG A 150 2.30 -0.71 12.24
CA ARG A 150 2.23 0.70 11.88
C ARG A 150 3.50 1.44 12.26
N ARG A 151 4.05 2.21 11.30
CA ARG A 151 5.20 3.10 11.57
C ARG A 151 4.79 4.17 12.59
N PRO A 152 5.56 4.36 13.69
CA PRO A 152 5.30 5.46 14.62
C PRO A 152 5.37 6.82 13.93
N ASP A 153 4.51 7.77 14.36
CA ASP A 153 4.49 9.12 13.77
C ASP A 153 5.84 9.86 13.91
N ALA A 154 6.58 9.57 14.97
CA ALA A 154 7.90 10.17 15.22
C ALA A 154 9.03 9.56 14.38
N HIS A 155 8.81 8.41 13.72
CA HIS A 155 9.82 7.78 12.87
C HIS A 155 9.99 8.60 11.59
N SER A 156 11.23 8.76 11.15
CA SER A 156 11.57 9.46 9.91
C SER A 156 10.80 8.93 8.71
N GLY A 157 10.40 9.83 7.81
CA GLY A 157 9.79 9.49 6.54
C GLY A 157 10.82 9.16 5.47
N LEU A 158 10.34 8.87 4.25
CA LEU A 158 11.18 8.40 3.15
C LEU A 158 12.26 9.41 2.77
N SER A 159 11.87 10.67 2.54
CA SER A 159 12.81 11.74 2.19
C SER A 159 13.78 12.06 3.31
N ASP A 160 13.35 11.98 4.58
CA ASP A 160 14.21 12.21 5.74
C ASP A 160 15.35 11.19 5.81
N LEU A 161 15.12 9.97 5.33
CA LEU A 161 16.09 8.88 5.28
C LEU A 161 16.98 8.92 4.03
N GLY A 162 16.75 9.87 3.13
CA GLY A 162 17.48 9.99 1.87
C GLY A 162 17.12 8.92 0.83
N LEU A 163 15.92 8.37 0.95
CA LEU A 163 15.43 7.31 0.07
C LEU A 163 14.49 7.84 -1.01
#